data_0dcb44ce13528455ef30f631bad146ba
#
_entry.id   0dcb44ce13528455ef30f631bad146ba
#
_cell.length_a   1.000
_cell.length_b   1.000
_cell.length_c   1.000
_cell.angle_alpha   90.00
_cell.angle_beta   90.00
_cell.angle_gamma   90.00
#
_symmetry.space_group_name_H-M   'P 1'
#
loop_
_entity.id
_entity.type
_entity.pdbx_description
1 polymer ?
#
loop_
_entity_poly.entity_id
_entity_poly.type
_entity_poly.pdbx_seq_one_letter_code
_entity_poly.pdbx_strand_id
1 'polypeptide(L)'
;MIYKLRKNTEFRLVYRRGKSYANKLLVLYVFNNKKNINEENELYNKVGISVSKKVGNSVVRSRSKRLIYESYRLNVKDIKTGYDFVFVARSAINEKKYSDVEAAMINLLKKAWIYLKWKNCF
;
A
#
# COMPACT_ATOMS: atom_id res chain seq x y z
N MET A 1 15.38 2.26 2.47
CA MET A 1 14.62 3.42 2.98
C MET A 1 13.22 3.42 2.41
N ILE A 2 12.22 3.76 3.23
CA ILE A 2 10.83 3.83 2.78
C ILE A 2 10.40 5.30 2.71
N TYR A 3 9.91 5.70 1.54
CA TYR A 3 9.41 7.05 1.31
C TYR A 3 7.90 7.06 1.51
N LYS A 4 7.39 8.06 2.22
CA LYS A 4 5.98 8.17 2.55
C LYS A 4 5.33 9.36 1.86
N LEU A 5 4.08 9.18 1.45
CA LEU A 5 3.24 10.30 1.04
C LEU A 5 2.90 11.11 2.29
N ARG A 6 3.02 12.44 2.21
CA ARG A 6 2.82 13.29 3.38
C ARG A 6 1.72 14.32 3.20
N LYS A 7 1.57 14.86 1.99
CA LYS A 7 0.64 15.95 1.72
C LYS A 7 -0.69 15.44 1.19
N ASN A 8 -1.76 16.13 1.54
CA ASN A 8 -3.09 15.81 1.03
C ASN A 8 -3.13 15.87 -0.50
N THR A 9 -2.36 16.77 -1.11
CA THR A 9 -2.28 16.88 -2.56
C THR A 9 -1.71 15.62 -3.20
N GLU A 10 -0.74 14.99 -2.55
CA GLU A 10 -0.15 13.74 -3.03
C GLU A 10 -1.17 12.60 -2.98
N PHE A 11 -1.92 12.49 -1.88
CA PHE A 11 -2.98 11.48 -1.75
C PHE A 11 -4.07 11.68 -2.79
N ARG A 12 -4.51 12.93 -2.99
CA ARG A 12 -5.56 13.23 -3.98
C ARG A 12 -5.15 12.87 -5.38
N LEU A 13 -3.90 13.11 -5.73
CA LEU A 13 -3.39 12.78 -7.05
C LEU A 13 -3.49 11.28 -7.31
N VAL A 14 -3.10 10.47 -6.33
CA VAL A 14 -3.16 9.02 -6.44
C VAL A 14 -4.61 8.55 -6.54
N TYR A 15 -5.51 9.10 -5.72
CA TYR A 15 -6.94 8.74 -5.79
C TYR A 15 -7.56 9.10 -7.14
N ARG A 16 -7.20 10.25 -7.68
CA ARG A 16 -7.82 10.75 -8.91
C ARG A 16 -7.26 10.10 -10.17
N ARG A 17 -5.96 9.87 -10.21
CA ARG A 17 -5.28 9.39 -11.41
C ARG A 17 -4.84 7.94 -11.36
N GLY A 18 -4.76 7.37 -10.18
CA GLY A 18 -4.34 5.99 -10.00
C GLY A 18 -5.43 5.00 -10.36
N LYS A 19 -5.01 3.77 -10.55
CA LYS A 19 -5.93 2.65 -10.67
C LYS A 19 -6.18 2.05 -9.30
N SER A 20 -7.38 1.54 -9.08
CA SER A 20 -7.72 0.95 -7.78
C SER A 20 -7.99 -0.55 -7.90
N TYR A 21 -7.62 -1.26 -6.86
CA TYR A 21 -7.82 -2.69 -6.71
C TYR A 21 -8.32 -2.93 -5.29
N ALA A 22 -9.27 -3.82 -5.12
CA ALA A 22 -9.87 -4.03 -3.82
C ALA A 22 -10.03 -5.51 -3.48
N ASN A 23 -9.92 -5.81 -2.20
CA ASN A 23 -10.34 -7.09 -1.66
C ASN A 23 -11.08 -6.84 -0.34
N LYS A 24 -11.30 -7.88 0.45
CA LYS A 24 -12.10 -7.76 1.66
C LYS A 24 -11.50 -6.84 2.72
N LEU A 25 -10.16 -6.79 2.83
CA LEU A 25 -9.47 -6.06 3.89
C LEU A 25 -8.94 -4.69 3.47
N LEU A 26 -8.56 -4.53 2.22
CA LEU A 26 -7.84 -3.35 1.74
C LEU A 26 -8.34 -2.89 0.38
N VAL A 27 -8.13 -1.60 0.12
CA VAL A 27 -8.19 -1.04 -1.23
C VAL A 27 -6.80 -0.49 -1.52
N LEU A 28 -6.26 -0.81 -2.67
CA LEU A 28 -4.97 -0.30 -3.13
C LEU A 28 -5.19 0.64 -4.32
N TYR A 29 -4.67 1.86 -4.19
CA TYR A 29 -4.58 2.79 -5.31
C TYR A 29 -3.13 2.84 -5.78
N VAL A 30 -2.92 2.74 -7.08
CA VAL A 30 -1.59 2.71 -7.70
C VAL A 30 -1.50 3.78 -8.76
N PHE A 31 -0.54 4.68 -8.60
CA PHE A 31 -0.25 5.71 -9.59
C PHE A 31 1.19 5.56 -10.07
N ASN A 32 1.37 5.39 -11.38
CA ASN A 32 2.71 5.30 -11.98
C ASN A 32 3.32 6.71 -11.99
N ASN A 33 4.32 6.93 -11.14
CA ASN A 33 4.95 8.24 -10.98
C ASN A 33 6.45 8.18 -11.30
N LYS A 34 6.76 8.46 -12.56
CA LYS A 34 8.15 8.43 -13.04
C LYS A 34 9.00 9.57 -12.50
N LYS A 35 8.41 10.54 -11.80
CA LYS A 35 9.14 11.62 -11.13
C LYS A 35 9.80 11.16 -9.84
N ASN A 36 9.45 9.97 -9.36
CA ASN A 36 10.05 9.39 -8.16
C ASN A 36 11.43 8.84 -8.50
N ILE A 37 12.38 9.73 -8.68
CA ILE A 37 13.78 9.40 -9.01
C ILE A 37 14.66 10.04 -7.94
N ASN A 38 15.55 9.25 -7.34
CA ASN A 38 16.47 9.73 -6.32
C ASN A 38 17.75 10.35 -6.95
N GLU A 39 18.67 10.79 -6.12
CA GLU A 39 19.92 11.41 -6.56
C GLU A 39 20.81 10.47 -7.38
N GLU A 40 20.65 9.17 -7.20
CA GLU A 40 21.39 8.15 -7.92
C GLU A 40 20.70 7.75 -9.22
N ASN A 41 19.67 8.48 -9.60
CA ASN A 41 18.90 8.23 -10.82
C ASN A 41 18.14 6.90 -10.78
N GLU A 42 17.75 6.46 -9.58
CA GLU A 42 16.99 5.24 -9.37
C GLU A 42 15.53 5.57 -9.02
N LEU A 43 14.62 4.78 -9.58
CA LEU A 43 13.18 4.91 -9.26
C LEU A 43 12.92 4.40 -7.85
N TYR A 44 11.97 5.04 -7.15
CA TYR A 44 11.53 4.60 -5.83
C TYR A 44 10.01 4.73 -5.72
N ASN A 45 9.45 4.10 -4.69
CA ASN A 45 8.01 4.14 -4.41
C ASN A 45 7.73 5.04 -3.22
N LYS A 46 6.56 5.69 -3.23
CA LYS A 46 6.03 6.36 -2.05
C LYS A 46 4.77 5.64 -1.59
N VAL A 47 4.59 5.49 -0.30
CA VAL A 47 3.44 4.81 0.27
C VAL A 47 2.66 5.72 1.20
N GLY A 48 1.35 5.70 1.07
CA GLY A 48 0.43 6.33 2.01
C GLY A 48 -0.53 5.29 2.55
N ILE A 49 -0.94 5.48 3.80
CA ILE A 49 -1.88 4.56 4.46
C ILE A 49 -3.02 5.39 5.03
N SER A 50 -4.24 5.02 4.70
CA SER A 50 -5.44 5.71 5.16
C SER A 50 -6.33 4.75 5.94
N VAL A 51 -6.65 5.10 7.19
CA VAL A 51 -7.55 4.32 8.04
C VAL A 51 -8.59 5.27 8.62
N SER A 52 -9.82 5.15 8.15
CA SER A 52 -10.91 6.03 8.56
C SER A 52 -11.54 5.59 9.89
N LYS A 53 -12.35 6.48 10.46
CA LYS A 53 -13.07 6.20 11.71
C LYS A 53 -14.04 5.02 11.61
N LYS A 54 -14.44 4.64 10.40
CA LYS A 54 -15.31 3.49 10.17
C LYS A 54 -14.67 2.17 10.57
N VAL A 55 -13.33 2.11 10.59
CA VAL A 55 -12.61 0.88 10.96
C VAL A 55 -12.71 0.63 12.46
N GLY A 56 -12.70 1.68 13.27
CA GLY A 56 -12.78 1.56 14.70
C GLY A 56 -12.26 2.80 15.42
N ASN A 57 -12.04 2.68 16.74
CA ASN A 57 -11.52 3.78 17.55
C ASN A 57 -10.03 4.03 17.25
N SER A 58 -9.43 4.99 17.94
CA SER A 58 -8.05 5.39 17.68
C SER A 58 -7.04 4.26 17.90
N VAL A 59 -7.27 3.40 18.88
CA VAL A 59 -6.41 2.25 19.16
C VAL A 59 -6.46 1.26 18.01
N VAL A 60 -7.66 0.93 17.53
CA VAL A 60 -7.87 0.02 16.41
C VAL A 60 -7.26 0.59 15.14
N ARG A 61 -7.45 1.89 14.89
CA ARG A 61 -6.89 2.54 13.70
C ARG A 61 -5.37 2.55 13.71
N SER A 62 -4.77 2.84 14.85
CA SER A 62 -3.30 2.83 14.97
C SER A 62 -2.74 1.45 14.76
N ARG A 63 -3.38 0.43 15.31
CA ARG A 63 -2.98 -0.96 15.11
C ARG A 63 -3.08 -1.37 13.64
N SER A 64 -4.18 -1.03 12.99
CA SER A 64 -4.39 -1.36 11.57
C SER A 64 -3.34 -0.71 10.69
N LYS A 65 -3.06 0.56 10.95
CA LYS A 65 -2.04 1.30 10.22
C LYS A 65 -0.67 0.66 10.36
N ARG A 66 -0.32 0.24 11.58
CA ARG A 66 0.95 -0.41 11.86
C ARG A 66 1.07 -1.76 11.13
N LEU A 67 -0.01 -2.55 11.11
CA LEU A 67 -0.01 -3.83 10.40
C LEU A 67 0.19 -3.65 8.90
N ILE A 68 -0.47 -2.65 8.33
CA ILE A 68 -0.34 -2.34 6.90
C ILE A 68 1.09 -1.88 6.59
N TYR A 69 1.63 -0.99 7.41
CA TYR A 69 2.99 -0.48 7.21
C TYR A 69 4.02 -1.61 7.31
N GLU A 70 3.92 -2.47 8.32
CA GLU A 70 4.84 -3.59 8.48
C GLU A 70 4.76 -4.57 7.31
N SER A 71 3.54 -4.86 6.83
CA SER A 71 3.37 -5.71 5.66
C SER A 71 4.09 -5.12 4.44
N TYR A 72 3.96 -3.82 4.24
CA TYR A 72 4.62 -3.14 3.14
C TYR A 72 6.14 -3.18 3.31
N ARG A 73 6.62 -2.83 4.50
CA ARG A 73 8.05 -2.75 4.78
C ARG A 73 8.76 -4.09 4.55
N LEU A 74 8.13 -5.18 4.98
CA LEU A 74 8.72 -6.51 4.84
C LEU A 74 8.67 -7.07 3.42
N ASN A 75 7.83 -6.49 2.56
CA ASN A 75 7.68 -6.97 1.19
C ASN A 75 8.22 -5.97 0.15
N VAL A 76 8.83 -4.88 0.58
CA VAL A 76 9.23 -3.79 -0.32
C VAL A 76 10.19 -4.23 -1.42
N LYS A 77 11.05 -5.20 -1.13
CA LYS A 77 12.01 -5.73 -2.12
C LYS A 77 11.33 -6.43 -3.29
N ASP A 78 10.13 -6.91 -3.08
CA ASP A 78 9.40 -7.69 -4.07
C ASP A 78 8.38 -6.86 -4.83
N ILE A 79 8.43 -5.53 -4.70
CA ILE A 79 7.50 -4.60 -5.33
C ILE A 79 8.23 -3.80 -6.40
N LYS A 80 7.63 -3.68 -7.59
CA LYS A 80 8.18 -2.85 -8.66
C LYS A 80 8.26 -1.40 -8.20
N THR A 81 9.26 -0.67 -8.68
CA THR A 81 9.50 0.73 -8.29
C THR A 81 8.95 1.73 -9.30
N GLY A 82 8.80 2.98 -8.86
CA GLY A 82 8.30 4.05 -9.70
C GLY A 82 6.82 4.35 -9.52
N TYR A 83 6.25 3.99 -8.38
CA TYR A 83 4.82 4.15 -8.10
C TYR A 83 4.56 4.88 -6.81
N ASP A 84 3.42 5.55 -6.77
CA ASP A 84 2.83 6.04 -5.53
C ASP A 84 1.69 5.09 -5.17
N PHE A 85 1.73 4.54 -3.95
CA PHE A 85 0.71 3.64 -3.45
C PHE A 85 -0.08 4.27 -2.33
N VAL A 86 -1.39 4.06 -2.31
CA VAL A 86 -2.20 4.34 -1.13
C VAL A 86 -2.97 3.07 -0.78
N PHE A 87 -2.75 2.60 0.44
CA PHE A 87 -3.53 1.49 1.00
C PHE A 87 -4.60 2.07 1.90
N VAL A 88 -5.85 1.73 1.62
CA VAL A 88 -6.99 2.15 2.42
C VAL A 88 -7.53 0.93 3.16
N ALA A 89 -7.59 1.02 4.49
CA ALA A 89 -8.12 -0.07 5.30
C ALA A 89 -9.64 -0.13 5.20
N ARG A 90 -10.17 -1.33 5.05
CA ARG A 90 -11.62 -1.56 5.11
C ARG A 90 -12.01 -2.04 6.49
N SER A 91 -13.27 -1.89 6.85
CA SER A 91 -13.75 -2.23 8.20
C SER A 91 -13.45 -3.68 8.61
N ALA A 92 -13.42 -4.59 7.65
CA ALA A 92 -13.13 -6.00 7.92
C ALA A 92 -11.71 -6.25 8.43
N ILE A 93 -10.81 -5.25 8.37
CA ILE A 93 -9.44 -5.40 8.89
C ILE A 93 -9.40 -5.46 10.42
N ASN A 94 -10.45 -4.97 11.08
CA ASN A 94 -10.54 -5.01 12.53
C ASN A 94 -10.43 -6.46 13.02
N GLU A 95 -9.60 -6.68 14.05
CA GLU A 95 -9.33 -7.99 14.66
C GLU A 95 -8.56 -8.97 13.77
N LYS A 96 -8.08 -8.54 12.61
CA LYS A 96 -7.27 -9.41 11.75
C LYS A 96 -5.83 -9.45 12.23
N LYS A 97 -5.16 -10.56 11.93
CA LYS A 97 -3.75 -10.76 12.26
C LYS A 97 -2.85 -10.19 11.17
N TYR A 98 -1.58 -10.03 11.50
CA TYR A 98 -0.58 -9.59 10.53
C TYR A 98 -0.59 -10.47 9.26
N SER A 99 -0.65 -11.80 9.43
CA SER A 99 -0.64 -12.72 8.28
C SER A 99 -1.83 -12.50 7.34
N ASP A 100 -3.00 -12.15 7.88
CA ASP A 100 -4.18 -11.85 7.07
C ASP A 100 -3.98 -10.57 6.27
N VAL A 101 -3.43 -9.55 6.92
CA VAL A 101 -3.18 -8.26 6.27
C VAL A 101 -2.12 -8.38 5.20
N GLU A 102 -1.04 -9.12 5.48
CA GLU A 102 0.02 -9.37 4.50
C GLU A 102 -0.52 -10.12 3.28
N ALA A 103 -1.31 -11.15 3.49
CA ALA A 103 -1.90 -11.92 2.40
C ALA A 103 -2.81 -11.03 1.53
N ALA A 104 -3.58 -10.15 2.17
CA ALA A 104 -4.45 -9.21 1.46
C ALA A 104 -3.64 -8.21 0.64
N MET A 105 -2.56 -7.70 1.20
CA MET A 105 -1.68 -6.77 0.49
C MET A 105 -1.03 -7.42 -0.74
N ILE A 106 -0.45 -8.59 -0.57
CA ILE A 106 0.19 -9.33 -1.66
C ILE A 106 -0.82 -9.64 -2.75
N ASN A 107 -2.03 -10.03 -2.38
CA ASN A 107 -3.11 -10.28 -3.33
C ASN A 107 -3.37 -9.07 -4.24
N LEU A 108 -3.43 -7.86 -3.65
CA LEU A 108 -3.66 -6.64 -4.41
C LEU A 108 -2.46 -6.27 -5.28
N LEU A 109 -1.25 -6.46 -4.76
CA LEU A 109 -0.03 -6.19 -5.54
C LEU A 109 0.06 -7.12 -6.76
N LYS A 110 -0.36 -8.36 -6.61
CA LYS A 110 -0.43 -9.31 -7.73
C LYS A 110 -1.49 -8.87 -8.75
N LYS A 111 -2.66 -8.47 -8.29
CA LYS A 111 -3.73 -7.96 -9.17
C LYS A 111 -3.28 -6.75 -9.99
N ALA A 112 -2.43 -5.93 -9.40
CA ALA A 112 -1.91 -4.74 -10.06
C ALA A 112 -0.69 -5.03 -10.95
N TRP A 113 -0.20 -6.27 -10.99
CA TRP A 113 0.97 -6.68 -11.77
C TRP A 113 2.26 -6.01 -11.35
N ILE A 114 2.38 -5.66 -10.07
CA ILE A 114 3.57 -4.98 -9.53
C ILE A 114 4.29 -5.80 -8.46
N TYR A 115 3.86 -7.03 -8.21
CA TYR A 115 4.51 -7.91 -7.25
C TYR A 115 5.44 -8.86 -8.00
N LEU A 116 6.75 -8.77 -7.72
CA LEU A 116 7.78 -9.45 -8.50
C LEU A 116 7.82 -10.96 -8.27
N LYS A 117 7.46 -11.42 -7.07
CA LYS A 117 7.56 -12.82 -6.71
C LYS A 117 6.44 -13.71 -7.22
N TRP A 118 5.32 -13.15 -7.63
CA TRP A 118 4.18 -13.99 -7.97
C TRP A 118 4.47 -14.91 -9.17
N LYS A 119 5.41 -14.53 -10.02
CA LYS A 119 5.82 -15.34 -11.17
C LYS A 119 6.52 -16.63 -10.77
N ASN A 120 7.03 -16.70 -9.55
CA ASN A 120 7.82 -17.81 -9.06
C ASN A 120 7.02 -18.69 -8.09
N CYS A 121 5.72 -18.50 -8.00
CA CYS A 121 4.83 -19.25 -7.11
C CYS A 121 4.22 -20.46 -7.83
N PHE A 122 5.07 -21.34 -8.29
CA PHE A 122 4.62 -22.56 -8.95
C PHE A 122 4.98 -23.76 -8.15
#